data_135be0cac716dc3fc3eba6b13fae8460
#
_entry.id   135be0cac716dc3fc3eba6b13fae8460
#
_cell.length_a   1.000
_cell.length_b   1.000
_cell.length_c   1.000
_cell.angle_alpha   90.00
_cell.angle_beta   90.00
_cell.angle_gamma   90.00
#
_symmetry.space_group_name_H-M   'P 1'
#
loop_
_entity.id
_entity.type
_entity.pdbx_description
1 polymer ?
#
loop_
_entity_poly.entity_id
_entity_poly.type
_entity_poly.pdbx_seq_one_letter_code
_entity_poly.pdbx_strand_id
1 'polypeptide(L)'
;FTTRGNASKMLEEALAYARAHDLPPVYILIDEYDNFTNQLLTSYNDPLYEKVTTADSFLRTFFKVIKKGIGEGSIRTCFCTGVLPVTMDDLTSGYNIAEILTLESDFINMLGFTHAEADAYLRYVLDKYTGSQERYDEIWQLIVNNYDGYRFSPKGEKLFNATILTYFLKKFAVNKGEVPEEMIDENLRTDIGWLRRLTLSLENSKAMLDALVIDNGLYYNVADLSSKFNKQKFFDKNFYPVSLFYLGMTTLFNDYRMMLPNLTMRSIYMDYYNVLNRIDGGAMRYAPVYERFTQERDFESLVQNYFEQYLGQFPACLLYTSDAA
;
A
#
# COMPACT_ATOMS: atom_id res chain seq x y z
N PHE A 1 23.67 -28.50 14.79
CA PHE A 1 22.29 -28.41 14.25
C PHE A 1 22.02 -29.62 13.36
N THR A 2 21.40 -30.65 13.91
CA THR A 2 21.28 -31.97 13.27
C THR A 2 19.97 -32.17 12.50
N THR A 3 18.98 -31.27 12.65
CA THR A 3 17.66 -31.40 12.03
C THR A 3 17.53 -30.54 10.78
N ARG A 4 18.02 -31.01 9.64
CA ARG A 4 17.77 -30.36 8.35
C ARG A 4 16.28 -30.45 8.02
N GLY A 5 15.63 -29.30 7.75
CA GLY A 5 14.29 -29.21 7.17
C GLY A 5 13.15 -28.79 8.10
N ASN A 6 13.38 -28.58 9.40
CA ASN A 6 12.35 -28.05 10.31
C ASN A 6 12.85 -26.78 11.03
N ALA A 7 12.51 -25.60 10.49
CA ALA A 7 12.98 -24.31 11.00
C ALA A 7 12.56 -24.07 12.48
N SER A 8 11.36 -24.50 12.89
CA SER A 8 10.88 -24.36 14.26
C SER A 8 11.77 -25.14 15.23
N LYS A 9 12.13 -26.37 14.88
CA LYS A 9 13.00 -27.22 15.69
C LYS A 9 14.44 -26.71 15.72
N MET A 10 14.95 -26.23 14.57
CA MET A 10 16.28 -25.61 14.50
C MET A 10 16.38 -24.36 15.38
N LEU A 11 15.35 -23.51 15.37
CA LEU A 11 15.29 -22.33 16.25
C LEU A 11 15.23 -22.77 17.73
N GLU A 12 14.41 -23.75 18.08
CA GLU A 12 14.32 -24.25 19.45
C GLU A 12 15.66 -24.81 19.96
N GLU A 13 16.37 -25.60 19.13
CA GLU A 13 17.71 -26.13 19.43
C GLU A 13 18.73 -24.99 19.60
N ALA A 14 18.69 -23.97 18.76
CA ALA A 14 19.58 -22.80 18.84
C ALA A 14 19.35 -22.00 20.15
N LEU A 15 18.10 -21.78 20.52
CA LEU A 15 17.75 -21.08 21.75
C LEU A 15 18.13 -21.91 23.01
N ALA A 16 17.94 -23.21 22.95
CA ALA A 16 18.36 -24.12 24.03
C ALA A 16 19.90 -24.14 24.21
N TYR A 17 20.64 -24.13 23.08
CA TYR A 17 22.10 -24.03 23.11
C TYR A 17 22.55 -22.69 23.69
N ALA A 18 21.94 -21.57 23.28
CA ALA A 18 22.28 -20.25 23.80
C ALA A 18 22.11 -20.19 25.33
N ARG A 19 21.01 -20.73 25.86
CA ARG A 19 20.79 -20.82 27.32
C ARG A 19 21.80 -21.70 28.03
N ALA A 20 22.10 -22.86 27.46
CA ALA A 20 23.05 -23.80 28.08
C ALA A 20 24.49 -23.25 28.17
N HIS A 21 24.81 -22.23 27.38
CA HIS A 21 26.13 -21.61 27.33
C HIS A 21 26.13 -20.16 27.84
N ASP A 22 25.06 -19.73 28.54
CA ASP A 22 24.90 -18.38 29.11
C ASP A 22 25.13 -17.26 28.08
N LEU A 23 24.72 -17.50 26.82
CA LEU A 23 24.76 -16.47 25.77
C LEU A 23 23.68 -15.41 26.00
N PRO A 24 23.94 -14.15 25.61
CA PRO A 24 22.93 -13.11 25.75
C PRO A 24 21.67 -13.40 24.93
N PRO A 25 20.51 -12.91 25.39
CA PRO A 25 19.24 -13.07 24.66
C PRO A 25 19.33 -12.52 23.23
N VAL A 26 18.73 -13.22 22.29
CA VAL A 26 18.73 -12.82 20.87
C VAL A 26 17.59 -11.86 20.55
N TYR A 27 17.79 -10.98 19.55
CA TYR A 27 16.75 -10.23 18.89
C TYR A 27 16.36 -10.96 17.61
N ILE A 28 15.05 -11.09 17.36
CA ILE A 28 14.54 -11.66 16.12
C ILE A 28 13.94 -10.56 15.27
N LEU A 29 14.41 -10.42 14.04
CA LEU A 29 13.87 -9.50 13.05
C LEU A 29 13.33 -10.33 11.87
N ILE A 30 12.04 -10.17 11.58
CA ILE A 30 11.38 -10.87 10.47
C ILE A 30 10.82 -9.82 9.52
N ASP A 31 11.40 -9.75 8.34
CA ASP A 31 10.89 -8.91 7.27
C ASP A 31 9.89 -9.69 6.39
N GLU A 32 8.84 -9.02 5.94
CA GLU A 32 7.80 -9.58 5.08
C GLU A 32 7.18 -10.88 5.64
N TYR A 33 6.86 -10.91 6.94
CA TYR A 33 6.35 -12.12 7.62
C TYR A 33 5.10 -12.73 6.96
N ASP A 34 4.36 -11.94 6.22
CA ASP A 34 3.09 -12.27 5.59
C ASP A 34 3.18 -12.43 4.05
N ASN A 35 4.33 -12.25 3.43
CA ASN A 35 4.50 -12.27 1.98
C ASN A 35 3.93 -13.55 1.34
N PHE A 36 4.30 -14.72 1.88
CA PHE A 36 3.79 -16.01 1.38
C PHE A 36 2.27 -16.14 1.51
N THR A 37 1.70 -15.74 2.64
CA THR A 37 0.26 -15.81 2.89
C THR A 37 -0.52 -14.80 2.06
N ASN A 38 0.05 -13.61 1.83
CA ASN A 38 -0.52 -12.60 0.92
C ASN A 38 -0.59 -13.11 -0.51
N GLN A 39 0.44 -13.81 -1.00
CA GLN A 39 0.42 -14.45 -2.32
C GLN A 39 -0.70 -15.51 -2.42
N LEU A 40 -0.94 -16.28 -1.38
CA LEU A 40 -2.05 -17.24 -1.36
C LEU A 40 -3.41 -16.53 -1.42
N LEU A 41 -3.57 -15.45 -0.67
CA LEU A 41 -4.79 -14.66 -0.70
C LEU A 41 -5.01 -13.99 -2.06
N THR A 42 -4.00 -13.39 -2.68
CA THR A 42 -4.12 -12.75 -4.00
C THR A 42 -4.36 -13.73 -5.14
N SER A 43 -3.84 -14.95 -5.04
CA SER A 43 -4.04 -16.02 -6.02
C SER A 43 -5.32 -16.83 -5.84
N TYR A 44 -6.22 -16.41 -4.96
CA TYR A 44 -7.47 -17.13 -4.63
C TYR A 44 -7.23 -18.55 -4.10
N ASN A 45 -6.10 -18.80 -3.46
CA ASN A 45 -5.78 -20.10 -2.85
C ASN A 45 -6.14 -20.15 -1.36
N ASP A 46 -7.41 -19.85 -1.06
CA ASP A 46 -7.93 -19.82 0.30
C ASP A 46 -7.77 -21.13 1.08
N PRO A 47 -7.96 -22.34 0.47
CA PRO A 47 -7.74 -23.59 1.20
C PRO A 47 -6.30 -23.76 1.67
N LEU A 48 -5.31 -23.33 0.87
CA LEU A 48 -3.92 -23.41 1.27
C LEU A 48 -3.59 -22.36 2.34
N TYR A 49 -4.14 -21.15 2.23
CA TYR A 49 -4.02 -20.12 3.26
C TYR A 49 -4.51 -20.66 4.62
N GLU A 50 -5.71 -21.25 4.67
CA GLU A 50 -6.27 -21.85 5.88
C GLU A 50 -5.38 -22.96 6.44
N LYS A 51 -4.84 -23.82 5.58
CA LYS A 51 -3.94 -24.89 5.99
C LYS A 51 -2.65 -24.36 6.64
N VAL A 52 -2.11 -23.22 6.20
CA VAL A 52 -0.85 -22.67 6.74
C VAL A 52 -1.06 -21.74 7.94
N THR A 53 -2.30 -21.31 8.22
CA THR A 53 -2.63 -20.44 9.36
C THR A 53 -3.36 -21.17 10.49
N THR A 54 -3.89 -22.40 10.29
CA THR A 54 -4.64 -23.14 11.29
C THR A 54 -3.75 -23.92 12.30
N ALA A 55 -4.40 -24.64 13.24
CA ALA A 55 -3.87 -25.09 14.53
C ALA A 55 -2.50 -25.77 14.54
N ASP A 56 -2.18 -26.62 13.56
CA ASP A 56 -0.92 -27.40 13.53
C ASP A 56 -0.02 -26.97 12.36
N SER A 57 -0.22 -25.75 11.87
CA SER A 57 0.54 -25.22 10.76
C SER A 57 2.01 -24.94 11.13
N PHE A 58 2.85 -24.94 10.11
CA PHE A 58 4.27 -24.57 10.23
C PHE A 58 4.43 -23.16 10.82
N LEU A 59 3.72 -22.16 10.31
CA LEU A 59 3.83 -20.77 10.78
C LEU A 59 3.45 -20.67 12.25
N ARG A 60 2.33 -21.27 12.63
CA ARG A 60 1.87 -21.25 14.03
C ARG A 60 2.86 -21.92 14.97
N THR A 61 3.43 -23.03 14.57
CA THR A 61 4.46 -23.74 15.35
C THR A 61 5.72 -22.88 15.49
N PHE A 62 6.13 -22.22 14.42
CA PHE A 62 7.29 -21.33 14.44
C PHE A 62 7.10 -20.15 15.41
N PHE A 63 5.96 -19.45 15.34
CA PHE A 63 5.65 -18.34 16.26
C PHE A 63 5.44 -18.81 17.71
N LYS A 64 4.98 -20.05 17.95
CA LYS A 64 4.96 -20.63 19.31
C LYS A 64 6.37 -20.79 19.90
N VAL A 65 7.35 -21.17 19.09
CA VAL A 65 8.76 -21.26 19.54
C VAL A 65 9.28 -19.87 19.91
N ILE A 66 9.00 -18.84 19.11
CA ILE A 66 9.37 -17.45 19.42
C ILE A 66 8.73 -17.00 20.73
N LYS A 67 7.42 -17.21 20.89
CA LYS A 67 6.70 -16.88 22.12
C LYS A 67 7.30 -17.56 23.37
N LYS A 68 7.61 -18.85 23.26
CA LYS A 68 8.27 -19.63 24.33
C LYS A 68 9.64 -19.02 24.65
N GLY A 69 10.45 -18.71 23.62
CA GLY A 69 11.77 -18.10 23.78
C GLY A 69 11.73 -16.73 24.47
N ILE A 70 10.72 -15.91 24.19
CA ILE A 70 10.50 -14.63 24.89
C ILE A 70 10.15 -14.88 26.35
N GLY A 71 9.21 -15.80 26.63
CA GLY A 71 8.79 -16.16 27.99
C GLY A 71 9.92 -16.77 28.83
N GLU A 72 10.86 -17.47 28.22
CA GLU A 72 12.03 -18.08 28.86
C GLU A 72 13.26 -17.14 28.92
N GLY A 73 13.16 -15.91 28.35
CA GLY A 73 14.24 -14.94 28.34
C GLY A 73 15.37 -15.23 27.35
N SER A 74 15.22 -16.23 26.46
CA SER A 74 16.20 -16.54 25.41
C SER A 74 16.11 -15.60 24.23
N ILE A 75 14.92 -15.01 24.02
CA ILE A 75 14.64 -13.97 23.03
C ILE A 75 14.30 -12.71 23.79
N ARG A 76 15.01 -11.61 23.50
CA ARG A 76 14.76 -10.31 24.12
C ARG A 76 13.50 -9.67 23.55
N THR A 77 13.36 -9.68 22.23
CA THR A 77 12.18 -9.19 21.51
C THR A 77 12.14 -9.79 20.11
N CYS A 78 10.97 -9.76 19.49
CA CYS A 78 10.77 -10.07 18.08
C CYS A 78 10.09 -8.88 17.41
N PHE A 79 10.68 -8.36 16.33
CA PHE A 79 10.12 -7.32 15.52
C PHE A 79 9.82 -7.87 14.12
N CYS A 80 8.57 -7.69 13.67
CA CYS A 80 8.11 -8.19 12.38
C CYS A 80 7.61 -7.03 11.53
N THR A 81 8.00 -7.00 10.25
CA THR A 81 7.39 -6.15 9.23
C THR A 81 6.56 -6.98 8.27
N GLY A 82 5.55 -6.37 7.66
CA GLY A 82 4.67 -6.99 6.69
C GLY A 82 3.68 -5.98 6.13
N VAL A 83 2.90 -6.42 5.14
CA VAL A 83 1.89 -5.58 4.48
C VAL A 83 0.58 -5.57 5.26
N LEU A 84 0.12 -6.75 5.71
CA LEU A 84 -1.19 -6.94 6.32
C LEU A 84 -1.09 -7.58 7.71
N PRO A 85 -1.84 -7.10 8.71
CA PRO A 85 -1.91 -7.76 10.01
C PRO A 85 -2.73 -9.06 10.00
N VAL A 86 -3.43 -9.37 8.90
CA VAL A 86 -4.38 -10.50 8.75
C VAL A 86 -3.76 -11.83 9.17
N THR A 87 -2.58 -12.15 8.66
CA THR A 87 -1.91 -13.41 8.97
C THR A 87 -1.52 -13.50 10.44
N MET A 88 -1.06 -12.42 11.04
CA MET A 88 -0.70 -12.38 12.46
C MET A 88 -1.94 -12.62 13.33
N ASP A 89 -3.06 -12.02 12.99
CA ASP A 89 -4.32 -12.19 13.73
C ASP A 89 -4.92 -13.59 13.56
N ASP A 90 -4.80 -14.22 12.40
CA ASP A 90 -5.18 -15.62 12.19
C ASP A 90 -4.27 -16.59 12.97
N LEU A 91 -3.02 -16.20 13.21
CA LEU A 91 -2.06 -16.95 14.02
C LEU A 91 -2.21 -16.72 15.54
N THR A 92 -2.99 -15.72 15.99
CA THR A 92 -2.99 -15.22 17.40
C THR A 92 -3.30 -16.24 18.48
N SER A 93 -3.99 -17.33 18.20
CA SER A 93 -4.12 -18.39 19.22
C SER A 93 -2.77 -19.02 19.60
N GLY A 94 -1.71 -18.79 18.80
CA GLY A 94 -0.33 -19.22 19.06
C GLY A 94 0.62 -18.09 19.45
N TYR A 95 0.29 -16.83 19.10
CA TYR A 95 1.16 -15.66 19.28
C TYR A 95 0.38 -14.41 19.71
N ASN A 96 -0.34 -14.52 20.83
CA ASN A 96 -1.18 -13.44 21.39
C ASN A 96 -0.40 -12.36 22.17
N ILE A 97 0.90 -12.23 21.92
CA ILE A 97 1.77 -11.23 22.54
C ILE A 97 2.23 -10.14 21.53
N ALA A 98 1.77 -10.24 20.29
CA ALA A 98 2.10 -9.24 19.27
C ALA A 98 1.35 -7.93 19.57
N GLU A 99 2.06 -6.82 19.43
CA GLU A 99 1.55 -5.45 19.47
C GLU A 99 1.70 -4.84 18.09
N ILE A 100 0.64 -4.19 17.59
CA ILE A 100 0.64 -3.51 16.29
C ILE A 100 1.13 -2.10 16.49
N LEU A 101 2.34 -1.80 16.03
CA LEU A 101 2.99 -0.50 16.18
C LEU A 101 2.59 0.52 15.10
N THR A 102 1.96 0.08 14.02
CA THR A 102 1.63 0.91 12.85
C THR A 102 0.86 2.19 13.20
N LEU A 103 -0.01 2.13 14.21
CA LEU A 103 -0.87 3.24 14.63
C LEU A 103 -0.42 3.91 15.93
N GLU A 104 0.65 3.41 16.54
CA GLU A 104 1.20 3.96 17.79
C GLU A 104 1.91 5.29 17.52
N SER A 105 1.66 6.28 18.38
CA SER A 105 2.12 7.66 18.20
C SER A 105 3.63 7.79 17.98
N ASP A 106 4.41 6.93 18.63
CA ASP A 106 5.87 6.96 18.58
C ASP A 106 6.43 6.35 17.27
N PHE A 107 5.59 5.65 16.49
CA PHE A 107 5.98 4.91 15.29
C PHE A 107 5.31 5.40 14.01
N ILE A 108 4.41 6.38 14.08
CA ILE A 108 3.64 6.85 12.92
C ILE A 108 4.51 7.37 11.76
N ASN A 109 5.71 7.86 12.04
CA ASN A 109 6.64 8.38 11.04
C ASN A 109 7.63 7.31 10.52
N MET A 110 7.54 6.07 11.01
CA MET A 110 8.48 5.01 10.64
C MET A 110 8.21 4.43 9.23
N LEU A 111 6.96 4.56 8.73
CA LEU A 111 6.51 3.86 7.52
C LEU A 111 6.60 4.70 6.23
N GLY A 112 7.24 5.87 6.29
CA GLY A 112 7.39 6.76 5.13
C GLY A 112 8.47 7.79 5.35
N PHE A 113 8.68 8.67 4.37
CA PHE A 113 9.52 9.84 4.54
C PHE A 113 8.69 11.03 5.03
N THR A 114 9.18 11.70 6.04
CA THR A 114 8.69 13.03 6.43
C THR A 114 9.01 14.07 5.36
N HIS A 115 8.34 15.22 5.39
CA HIS A 115 8.64 16.31 4.46
C HIS A 115 10.11 16.77 4.57
N ALA A 116 10.69 16.80 5.77
CA ALA A 116 12.07 17.16 5.98
C ALA A 116 13.06 16.16 5.35
N GLU A 117 12.78 14.85 5.47
CA GLU A 117 13.61 13.81 4.87
C GLU A 117 13.49 13.80 3.34
N ALA A 118 12.27 13.97 2.80
CA ALA A 118 12.02 14.07 1.37
C ALA A 118 12.69 15.31 0.76
N ASP A 119 12.63 16.47 1.43
CA ASP A 119 13.33 17.70 1.03
C ASP A 119 14.84 17.47 0.97
N ALA A 120 15.43 16.92 2.02
CA ALA A 120 16.86 16.62 2.07
C ALA A 120 17.27 15.64 0.97
N TYR A 121 16.45 14.62 0.71
CA TYR A 121 16.71 13.64 -0.34
C TYR A 121 16.63 14.26 -1.75
N LEU A 122 15.61 15.08 -2.04
CA LEU A 122 15.51 15.77 -3.32
C LEU A 122 16.69 16.72 -3.55
N ARG A 123 17.06 17.53 -2.55
CA ARG A 123 18.22 18.45 -2.65
C ARG A 123 19.50 17.70 -2.93
N TYR A 124 19.73 16.57 -2.23
CA TYR A 124 20.89 15.72 -2.48
C TYR A 124 20.91 15.20 -3.93
N VAL A 125 19.77 14.75 -4.46
CA VAL A 125 19.68 14.23 -5.83
C VAL A 125 19.93 15.34 -6.85
N LEU A 126 19.32 16.52 -6.66
CA LEU A 126 19.53 17.67 -7.54
C LEU A 126 20.99 18.10 -7.57
N ASP A 127 21.61 18.28 -6.41
CA ASP A 127 23.00 18.69 -6.32
C ASP A 127 23.94 17.67 -7.00
N LYS A 128 23.80 16.40 -6.66
CA LYS A 128 24.69 15.34 -7.12
C LYS A 128 24.56 15.00 -8.61
N TYR A 129 23.34 15.03 -9.16
CA TYR A 129 23.07 14.49 -10.49
C TYR A 129 22.72 15.55 -11.54
N THR A 130 22.28 16.73 -11.12
CA THR A 130 22.02 17.86 -12.05
C THR A 130 23.01 19.02 -11.85
N GLY A 131 23.63 19.11 -10.67
CA GLY A 131 24.50 20.23 -10.30
C GLY A 131 23.77 21.56 -10.12
N SER A 132 22.43 21.57 -10.05
CA SER A 132 21.60 22.77 -9.94
C SER A 132 20.38 22.51 -9.07
N GLN A 133 19.95 23.54 -8.33
CA GLN A 133 18.71 23.56 -7.56
C GLN A 133 17.57 24.32 -8.27
N GLU A 134 17.78 24.78 -9.50
CA GLU A 134 16.81 25.65 -10.21
C GLU A 134 15.44 25.00 -10.40
N ARG A 135 15.39 23.68 -10.56
CA ARG A 135 14.14 22.93 -10.73
C ARG A 135 13.55 22.41 -9.41
N TYR A 136 14.10 22.83 -8.27
CA TYR A 136 13.65 22.32 -6.98
C TYR A 136 12.14 22.49 -6.77
N ASP A 137 11.61 23.68 -6.94
CA ASP A 137 10.18 23.96 -6.69
C ASP A 137 9.26 23.16 -7.62
N GLU A 138 9.62 23.04 -8.89
CA GLU A 138 8.89 22.23 -9.88
C GLU A 138 8.83 20.77 -9.43
N ILE A 139 9.98 20.17 -9.14
CA ILE A 139 10.07 18.77 -8.76
C ILE A 139 9.45 18.52 -7.38
N TRP A 140 9.61 19.48 -6.46
CA TRP A 140 8.98 19.39 -5.15
C TRP A 140 7.45 19.33 -5.25
N GLN A 141 6.82 20.22 -6.01
CA GLN A 141 5.38 20.18 -6.22
C GLN A 141 4.92 18.88 -6.90
N LEU A 142 5.70 18.40 -7.85
CA LEU A 142 5.40 17.16 -8.55
C LEU A 142 5.41 15.96 -7.56
N ILE A 143 6.44 15.82 -6.71
CA ILE A 143 6.52 14.71 -5.77
C ILE A 143 5.50 14.83 -4.64
N VAL A 144 5.18 16.04 -4.17
CA VAL A 144 4.13 16.27 -3.18
C VAL A 144 2.77 15.83 -3.73
N ASN A 145 2.42 16.24 -4.94
CA ASN A 145 1.13 15.89 -5.54
C ASN A 145 0.97 14.39 -5.79
N ASN A 146 2.05 13.71 -6.14
CA ASN A 146 2.00 12.31 -6.59
C ASN A 146 2.30 11.30 -5.50
N TYR A 147 3.08 11.63 -4.46
CA TYR A 147 3.64 10.62 -3.54
C TYR A 147 3.44 10.93 -2.06
N ASP A 148 3.06 12.16 -1.71
CA ASP A 148 2.72 12.57 -0.32
C ASP A 148 1.30 12.11 0.06
N GLY A 149 0.92 12.38 1.29
CA GLY A 149 -0.46 12.32 1.76
C GLY A 149 -0.80 11.15 2.66
N TYR A 150 0.11 10.22 2.90
CA TYR A 150 -0.13 9.10 3.81
C TYR A 150 -0.11 9.53 5.26
N ARG A 151 -1.10 9.10 6.04
CA ARG A 151 -1.20 9.33 7.49
C ARG A 151 -1.57 8.05 8.21
N PHE A 152 -0.85 7.75 9.27
CA PHE A 152 -1.12 6.63 10.18
C PHE A 152 -1.83 7.09 11.46
N SER A 153 -2.05 8.37 11.62
CA SER A 153 -2.91 8.99 12.63
C SER A 153 -3.68 10.16 12.01
N PRO A 154 -4.96 10.41 12.34
CA PRO A 154 -5.71 11.56 11.84
C PRO A 154 -5.06 12.90 12.14
N LYS A 155 -4.29 12.97 13.23
CA LYS A 155 -3.54 14.16 13.66
C LYS A 155 -2.05 14.12 13.30
N GLY A 156 -1.58 13.00 12.71
CA GLY A 156 -0.20 12.85 12.28
C GLY A 156 0.14 13.72 11.08
N GLU A 157 1.42 13.97 10.87
CA GLU A 157 1.89 14.61 9.64
C GLU A 157 1.66 13.70 8.43
N LYS A 158 1.65 14.29 7.26
CA LYS A 158 1.63 13.57 6.00
C LYS A 158 3.02 13.02 5.71
N LEU A 159 3.07 11.81 5.19
CA LEU A 159 4.29 11.12 4.81
C LEU A 159 4.27 10.80 3.33
N PHE A 160 5.45 10.83 2.74
CA PHE A 160 5.66 10.29 1.39
C PHE A 160 5.75 8.76 1.45
N ASN A 161 5.17 8.10 0.46
CA ASN A 161 5.43 6.67 0.27
C ASN A 161 6.92 6.47 -0.09
N ALA A 162 7.65 5.78 0.78
CA ALA A 162 9.10 5.63 0.67
C ALA A 162 9.51 4.89 -0.61
N THR A 163 8.77 3.85 -1.00
CA THR A 163 9.07 3.03 -2.17
C THR A 163 8.91 3.85 -3.45
N ILE A 164 7.78 4.55 -3.60
CA ILE A 164 7.48 5.31 -4.82
C ILE A 164 8.39 6.52 -4.94
N LEU A 165 8.61 7.26 -3.85
CA LEU A 165 9.51 8.41 -3.87
C LEU A 165 10.93 8.00 -4.22
N THR A 166 11.43 6.91 -3.63
CA THR A 166 12.78 6.40 -3.93
C THR A 166 12.88 5.94 -5.39
N TYR A 167 11.87 5.26 -5.91
CA TYR A 167 11.83 4.87 -7.32
C TYR A 167 11.92 6.09 -8.24
N PHE A 168 11.07 7.09 -8.02
CA PHE A 168 11.07 8.32 -8.80
C PHE A 168 12.42 9.02 -8.76
N LEU A 169 12.96 9.30 -7.57
CA LEU A 169 14.23 10.00 -7.41
C LEU A 169 15.40 9.24 -8.03
N LYS A 170 15.38 7.90 -7.96
CA LYS A 170 16.37 7.05 -8.63
C LYS A 170 16.29 7.20 -10.16
N LYS A 171 15.09 7.12 -10.74
CA LYS A 171 14.88 7.30 -12.18
C LYS A 171 15.25 8.72 -12.64
N PHE A 172 14.83 9.73 -11.89
CA PHE A 172 15.18 11.13 -12.12
C PHE A 172 16.71 11.35 -12.13
N ALA A 173 17.42 10.74 -11.18
CA ALA A 173 18.87 10.80 -11.14
C ALA A 173 19.54 10.12 -12.35
N VAL A 174 19.06 8.92 -12.74
CA VAL A 174 19.55 8.18 -13.92
C VAL A 174 19.31 8.98 -15.20
N ASN A 175 18.16 9.64 -15.30
CA ASN A 175 17.79 10.48 -16.43
C ASN A 175 18.41 11.90 -16.38
N LYS A 176 19.42 12.12 -15.51
CA LYS A 176 20.15 13.39 -15.38
C LYS A 176 19.25 14.61 -15.13
N GLY A 177 18.18 14.42 -14.36
CA GLY A 177 17.24 15.47 -13.98
C GLY A 177 16.03 15.62 -14.91
N GLU A 178 15.85 14.72 -15.86
CA GLU A 178 14.59 14.67 -16.63
C GLU A 178 13.55 13.82 -15.87
N VAL A 179 12.32 14.31 -15.85
CA VAL A 179 11.18 13.63 -15.25
C VAL A 179 10.93 12.32 -16.01
N PRO A 180 10.89 11.17 -15.36
CA PRO A 180 10.63 9.90 -16.04
C PRO A 180 9.20 9.86 -16.58
N GLU A 181 9.01 9.24 -17.75
CA GLU A 181 7.68 9.00 -18.33
C GLU A 181 6.83 8.11 -17.41
N GLU A 182 7.47 7.10 -16.81
CA GLU A 182 6.84 6.20 -15.84
C GLU A 182 7.04 6.72 -14.41
N MET A 183 5.99 7.33 -13.87
CA MET A 183 5.97 7.90 -12.53
C MET A 183 5.80 6.85 -11.42
N ILE A 184 5.45 5.61 -11.78
CA ILE A 184 5.10 4.53 -10.85
C ILE A 184 5.85 3.26 -11.27
N ASP A 185 6.41 2.55 -10.30
CA ASP A 185 6.97 1.21 -10.52
C ASP A 185 5.86 0.21 -10.92
N GLU A 186 6.15 -0.65 -11.90
CA GLU A 186 5.21 -1.72 -12.30
C GLU A 186 4.80 -2.62 -11.13
N ASN A 187 5.67 -2.79 -10.13
CA ASN A 187 5.35 -3.58 -8.94
C ASN A 187 4.22 -2.95 -8.10
N LEU A 188 4.06 -1.63 -8.11
CA LEU A 188 2.94 -0.94 -7.47
C LEU A 188 1.61 -1.16 -8.21
N ARG A 189 1.66 -1.50 -9.48
CA ARG A 189 0.47 -1.94 -10.24
C ARG A 189 -0.02 -3.33 -9.79
N THR A 190 0.78 -4.10 -9.06
CA THR A 190 0.32 -5.37 -8.46
C THR A 190 -0.71 -5.16 -7.36
N ASP A 191 -0.78 -3.97 -6.76
CA ASP A 191 -1.83 -3.58 -5.81
C ASP A 191 -3.21 -3.57 -6.45
N ILE A 192 -3.29 -3.43 -7.79
CA ILE A 192 -4.52 -3.65 -8.57
C ILE A 192 -5.06 -5.07 -8.36
N GLY A 193 -4.20 -6.07 -8.15
CA GLY A 193 -4.61 -7.44 -7.85
C GLY A 193 -5.42 -7.52 -6.54
N TRP A 194 -5.00 -6.81 -5.50
CA TRP A 194 -5.73 -6.71 -4.23
C TRP A 194 -7.05 -5.94 -4.40
N LEU A 195 -7.01 -4.80 -5.07
CA LEU A 195 -8.21 -4.01 -5.33
C LEU A 195 -9.24 -4.83 -6.12
N ARG A 196 -8.80 -5.55 -7.14
CA ARG A 196 -9.66 -6.46 -7.92
C ARG A 196 -10.23 -7.57 -7.05
N ARG A 197 -9.42 -8.22 -6.21
CA ARG A 197 -9.89 -9.29 -5.34
C ARG A 197 -10.91 -8.78 -4.32
N LEU A 198 -10.63 -7.65 -3.67
CA LEU A 198 -11.56 -7.04 -2.72
C LEU A 198 -12.87 -6.67 -3.40
N THR A 199 -12.83 -6.01 -4.55
CA THR A 199 -14.04 -5.61 -5.26
C THR A 199 -14.87 -6.79 -5.78
N LEU A 200 -14.24 -7.88 -6.22
CA LEU A 200 -14.96 -9.09 -6.64
C LEU A 200 -15.58 -9.86 -5.47
N SER A 201 -15.02 -9.71 -4.27
CA SER A 201 -15.51 -10.39 -3.05
C SER A 201 -16.67 -9.64 -2.37
N LEU A 202 -16.99 -8.41 -2.80
CA LEU A 202 -17.94 -7.52 -2.14
C LEU A 202 -19.17 -7.25 -3.02
N GLU A 203 -20.35 -7.48 -2.48
CA GLU A 203 -21.63 -7.28 -3.18
C GLU A 203 -21.88 -5.83 -3.64
N ASN A 204 -21.25 -4.82 -3.01
CA ASN A 204 -21.43 -3.39 -3.29
C ASN A 204 -20.15 -2.67 -3.71
N SER A 205 -19.23 -3.39 -4.35
CA SER A 205 -17.92 -2.86 -4.74
C SER A 205 -17.99 -1.60 -5.62
N LYS A 206 -18.99 -1.49 -6.48
CA LYS A 206 -19.19 -0.32 -7.33
C LYS A 206 -19.48 0.93 -6.50
N ALA A 207 -20.46 0.88 -5.58
CA ALA A 207 -20.81 2.03 -4.75
C ALA A 207 -19.64 2.56 -3.92
N MET A 208 -18.73 1.69 -3.56
CA MET A 208 -17.55 2.01 -2.80
C MET A 208 -16.44 2.64 -3.64
N LEU A 209 -16.24 2.15 -4.87
CA LEU A 209 -15.38 2.80 -5.84
C LEU A 209 -15.92 4.18 -6.22
N ASP A 210 -17.24 4.30 -6.41
CA ASP A 210 -17.90 5.57 -6.64
C ASP A 210 -17.63 6.54 -5.48
N ALA A 211 -17.78 6.10 -4.22
CA ALA A 211 -17.49 6.93 -3.05
C ALA A 211 -16.03 7.39 -2.99
N LEU A 212 -15.06 6.53 -3.35
CA LEU A 212 -13.65 6.91 -3.37
C LEU A 212 -13.30 7.85 -4.52
N VAL A 213 -13.81 7.58 -5.71
CA VAL A 213 -13.45 8.31 -6.93
C VAL A 213 -14.24 9.62 -7.05
N ILE A 214 -15.54 9.59 -6.72
CA ILE A 214 -16.48 10.70 -6.87
C ILE A 214 -16.51 11.56 -5.60
N ASP A 215 -16.83 10.92 -4.44
CA ASP A 215 -17.01 11.62 -3.16
C ASP A 215 -15.68 11.83 -2.42
N ASN A 216 -14.58 11.32 -2.99
CA ASN A 216 -13.22 11.40 -2.47
C ASN A 216 -13.08 10.87 -1.03
N GLY A 217 -13.83 9.84 -0.65
CA GLY A 217 -13.64 9.24 0.65
C GLY A 217 -14.61 8.15 1.06
N LEU A 218 -14.20 7.37 2.05
CA LEU A 218 -14.97 6.33 2.70
C LEU A 218 -15.12 6.62 4.17
N TYR A 219 -16.31 6.37 4.73
CA TYR A 219 -16.52 6.43 6.17
C TYR A 219 -16.07 5.12 6.83
N TYR A 220 -15.46 5.23 8.01
CA TYR A 220 -15.00 4.11 8.81
C TYR A 220 -15.21 4.37 10.30
N ASN A 221 -15.13 3.31 11.10
CA ASN A 221 -15.12 3.42 12.56
C ASN A 221 -13.69 3.31 13.07
N VAL A 222 -13.20 4.32 13.81
CA VAL A 222 -11.83 4.35 14.33
C VAL A 222 -11.47 3.12 15.20
N ALA A 223 -12.45 2.57 15.92
CA ALA A 223 -12.24 1.36 16.72
C ALA A 223 -11.88 0.13 15.87
N ASP A 224 -12.23 0.11 14.58
CA ASP A 224 -11.93 -1.01 13.70
C ASP A 224 -10.45 -1.05 13.30
N LEU A 225 -9.74 0.07 13.30
CA LEU A 225 -8.30 0.13 13.03
C LEU A 225 -7.46 -0.67 14.05
N SER A 226 -7.84 -0.63 15.32
CA SER A 226 -7.14 -1.34 16.41
C SER A 226 -7.77 -2.69 16.75
N SER A 227 -8.87 -3.06 16.07
CA SER A 227 -9.52 -4.35 16.29
C SER A 227 -8.72 -5.49 15.64
N LYS A 228 -8.86 -6.70 16.17
CA LYS A 228 -8.33 -7.89 15.48
C LYS A 228 -8.82 -7.95 14.04
N PHE A 229 -7.91 -8.14 13.11
CA PHE A 229 -8.15 -8.00 11.68
C PHE A 229 -7.76 -9.29 10.92
N ASN A 230 -8.58 -10.33 11.11
CA ASN A 230 -8.39 -11.62 10.48
C ASN A 230 -8.89 -11.64 9.02
N LYS A 231 -8.66 -12.76 8.30
CA LYS A 231 -9.11 -12.96 6.91
C LYS A 231 -10.61 -12.69 6.72
N GLN A 232 -11.46 -13.14 7.65
CA GLN A 232 -12.90 -12.94 7.52
C GLN A 232 -13.26 -11.45 7.53
N LYS A 233 -12.69 -10.67 8.44
CA LYS A 233 -12.88 -9.21 8.49
C LYS A 233 -12.28 -8.51 7.28
N PHE A 234 -11.12 -8.96 6.82
CA PHE A 234 -10.45 -8.37 5.66
C PHE A 234 -11.36 -8.33 4.42
N PHE A 235 -12.16 -9.36 4.22
CA PHE A 235 -13.12 -9.44 3.11
C PHE A 235 -14.56 -9.03 3.50
N ASP A 236 -14.80 -8.54 4.72
CA ASP A 236 -16.11 -8.07 5.16
C ASP A 236 -16.37 -6.65 4.64
N LYS A 237 -17.58 -6.42 4.11
CA LYS A 237 -18.00 -5.13 3.56
C LYS A 237 -17.94 -3.96 4.56
N ASN A 238 -18.11 -4.23 5.86
CA ASN A 238 -18.07 -3.20 6.89
C ASN A 238 -16.63 -2.81 7.26
N PHE A 239 -15.66 -3.72 7.06
CA PHE A 239 -14.23 -3.49 7.33
C PHE A 239 -13.44 -3.08 6.10
N TYR A 240 -14.06 -2.99 4.95
CA TYR A 240 -13.39 -2.66 3.70
C TYR A 240 -12.54 -1.37 3.73
N PRO A 241 -12.97 -0.25 4.34
CA PRO A 241 -12.12 0.94 4.45
C PRO A 241 -10.80 0.64 5.16
N VAL A 242 -10.86 -0.18 6.23
CA VAL A 242 -9.68 -0.61 7.00
C VAL A 242 -8.78 -1.52 6.16
N SER A 243 -9.36 -2.41 5.35
CA SER A 243 -8.61 -3.27 4.44
C SER A 243 -7.83 -2.46 3.41
N LEU A 244 -8.46 -1.44 2.82
CA LEU A 244 -7.79 -0.52 1.89
C LEU A 244 -6.70 0.32 2.57
N PHE A 245 -6.92 0.72 3.81
CA PHE A 245 -5.93 1.45 4.58
C PHE A 245 -4.66 0.62 4.81
N TYR A 246 -4.78 -0.61 5.29
CA TYR A 246 -3.63 -1.48 5.51
C TYR A 246 -2.90 -1.88 4.22
N LEU A 247 -3.61 -1.90 3.09
CA LEU A 247 -2.99 -2.08 1.77
C LEU A 247 -2.29 -0.81 1.24
N GLY A 248 -2.33 0.31 1.99
CA GLY A 248 -1.78 1.58 1.53
C GLY A 248 -2.55 2.25 0.39
N MET A 249 -3.80 1.81 0.15
CA MET A 249 -4.65 2.31 -0.92
C MET A 249 -5.47 3.54 -0.53
N THR A 250 -5.67 3.75 0.77
CA THR A 250 -6.31 4.92 1.35
C THR A 250 -5.48 5.45 2.51
N THR A 251 -5.80 6.65 2.96
CA THR A 251 -5.17 7.31 4.10
C THR A 251 -6.20 7.89 5.05
N LEU A 252 -5.82 8.12 6.31
CA LEU A 252 -6.68 8.74 7.31
C LEU A 252 -6.83 10.23 7.02
N PHE A 253 -8.06 10.69 6.78
CA PHE A 253 -8.36 12.11 6.68
C PHE A 253 -8.71 12.70 8.05
N ASN A 254 -9.59 12.02 8.78
CA ASN A 254 -9.98 12.34 10.16
C ASN A 254 -10.47 11.06 10.87
N ASP A 255 -11.03 11.19 12.08
CA ASP A 255 -11.44 10.05 12.92
C ASP A 255 -12.58 9.18 12.35
N TYR A 256 -13.21 9.59 11.26
CA TYR A 256 -14.34 8.87 10.66
C TYR A 256 -14.29 8.77 9.13
N ARG A 257 -13.29 9.37 8.47
CA ARG A 257 -13.18 9.39 7.01
C ARG A 257 -11.77 9.06 6.55
N MET A 258 -11.67 8.17 5.57
CA MET A 258 -10.48 7.88 4.78
C MET A 258 -10.63 8.45 3.37
N MET A 259 -9.51 8.75 2.70
CA MET A 259 -9.47 9.30 1.35
C MET A 259 -8.31 8.73 0.56
N LEU A 260 -8.26 9.01 -0.74
CA LEU A 260 -7.08 8.71 -1.55
C LEU A 260 -5.93 9.64 -1.15
N PRO A 261 -4.72 9.12 -0.94
CA PRO A 261 -3.61 9.93 -0.42
C PRO A 261 -3.10 10.95 -1.44
N ASN A 262 -3.05 10.62 -2.72
CA ASN A 262 -2.38 11.40 -3.75
C ASN A 262 -2.86 11.08 -5.17
N LEU A 263 -2.30 11.80 -6.17
CA LEU A 263 -2.68 11.62 -7.57
C LEU A 263 -2.30 10.26 -8.13
N THR A 264 -1.20 9.66 -7.66
CA THR A 264 -0.79 8.31 -8.07
C THR A 264 -1.86 7.27 -7.71
N MET A 265 -2.31 7.27 -6.46
CA MET A 265 -3.39 6.36 -6.05
C MET A 265 -4.70 6.68 -6.76
N ARG A 266 -5.00 7.97 -6.98
CA ARG A 266 -6.18 8.37 -7.76
C ARG A 266 -6.14 7.82 -9.19
N SER A 267 -4.99 7.88 -9.86
CA SER A 267 -4.82 7.32 -11.22
C SER A 267 -5.07 5.80 -11.22
N ILE A 268 -4.51 5.06 -10.28
CA ILE A 268 -4.70 3.60 -10.14
C ILE A 268 -6.20 3.26 -9.97
N TYR A 269 -6.90 4.00 -9.10
CA TYR A 269 -8.33 3.80 -8.90
C TYR A 269 -9.16 4.17 -10.13
N MET A 270 -8.79 5.23 -10.86
CA MET A 270 -9.44 5.62 -12.11
C MET A 270 -9.25 4.58 -13.20
N ASP A 271 -8.04 4.03 -13.35
CA ASP A 271 -7.78 2.97 -14.31
C ASP A 271 -8.65 1.73 -14.01
N TYR A 272 -8.72 1.35 -12.74
CA TYR A 272 -9.57 0.23 -12.31
C TYR A 272 -11.06 0.53 -12.49
N TYR A 273 -11.51 1.74 -12.17
CA TYR A 273 -12.87 2.22 -12.39
C TYR A 273 -13.26 2.15 -13.86
N ASN A 274 -12.37 2.60 -14.75
CA ASN A 274 -12.56 2.55 -16.19
C ASN A 274 -12.75 1.11 -16.69
N VAL A 275 -11.91 0.20 -16.22
CA VAL A 275 -12.02 -1.24 -16.56
C VAL A 275 -13.37 -1.81 -16.13
N LEU A 276 -13.80 -1.55 -14.89
CA LEU A 276 -15.07 -2.06 -14.36
C LEU A 276 -16.29 -1.51 -15.09
N ASN A 277 -16.26 -0.24 -15.44
CA ASN A 277 -17.37 0.44 -16.12
C ASN A 277 -17.27 0.34 -17.65
N ARG A 278 -16.26 -0.41 -18.16
CA ARG A 278 -15.99 -0.58 -19.60
C ARG A 278 -15.80 0.77 -20.32
N ILE A 279 -15.19 1.72 -19.62
CA ILE A 279 -14.84 3.02 -20.18
C ILE A 279 -13.54 2.83 -20.97
N ASP A 280 -13.61 3.12 -22.27
CA ASP A 280 -12.46 3.03 -23.14
C ASP A 280 -11.70 4.38 -23.14
N GLY A 281 -10.65 4.45 -22.34
CA GLY A 281 -9.69 5.58 -22.29
C GLY A 281 -8.46 5.38 -23.16
N GLY A 282 -8.43 4.34 -24.00
CA GLY A 282 -7.26 3.94 -24.78
C GLY A 282 -6.81 5.02 -25.77
N ALA A 283 -5.53 5.41 -25.71
CA ALA A 283 -4.94 6.46 -26.56
C ALA A 283 -5.16 6.20 -28.07
N MET A 284 -5.14 4.94 -28.49
CA MET A 284 -5.34 4.56 -29.90
C MET A 284 -6.71 4.94 -30.46
N ARG A 285 -7.75 4.90 -29.62
CA ARG A 285 -9.10 5.31 -30.05
C ARG A 285 -9.17 6.78 -30.40
N TYR A 286 -8.45 7.62 -29.68
CA TYR A 286 -8.48 9.07 -29.82
C TYR A 286 -7.32 9.62 -30.66
N ALA A 287 -6.37 8.77 -31.06
CA ALA A 287 -5.19 9.16 -31.85
C ALA A 287 -5.53 10.00 -33.09
N PRO A 288 -6.56 9.66 -33.92
CA PRO A 288 -6.88 10.47 -35.10
C PRO A 288 -7.33 11.92 -34.80
N VAL A 289 -7.94 12.11 -33.61
CA VAL A 289 -8.38 13.43 -33.16
C VAL A 289 -7.19 14.26 -32.67
N TYR A 290 -6.28 13.63 -31.91
CA TYR A 290 -5.04 14.26 -31.48
C TYR A 290 -4.12 14.62 -32.65
N GLU A 291 -4.04 13.73 -33.66
CA GLU A 291 -3.27 13.97 -34.86
C GLU A 291 -3.79 15.19 -35.63
N ARG A 292 -5.11 15.28 -35.88
CA ARG A 292 -5.74 16.47 -36.46
C ARG A 292 -5.47 17.72 -35.66
N PHE A 293 -5.62 17.68 -34.34
CA PHE A 293 -5.32 18.81 -33.48
C PHE A 293 -3.85 19.28 -33.63
N THR A 294 -2.91 18.37 -33.68
CA THR A 294 -1.48 18.71 -33.77
C THR A 294 -1.10 19.24 -35.15
N GLN A 295 -1.67 18.69 -36.23
CA GLN A 295 -1.35 19.05 -37.60
C GLN A 295 -2.18 20.24 -38.11
N GLU A 296 -3.47 20.24 -37.85
CA GLU A 296 -4.44 21.19 -38.42
C GLU A 296 -4.91 22.24 -37.41
N ARG A 297 -4.54 22.12 -36.13
CA ARG A 297 -5.02 22.98 -35.04
C ARG A 297 -6.54 22.90 -34.84
N ASP A 298 -7.15 21.77 -35.19
CA ASP A 298 -8.58 21.52 -35.06
C ASP A 298 -8.96 21.31 -33.60
N PHE A 299 -9.06 22.42 -32.86
CA PHE A 299 -9.41 22.43 -31.45
C PHE A 299 -10.88 22.08 -31.23
N GLU A 300 -11.76 22.45 -32.15
CA GLU A 300 -13.20 22.16 -32.06
C GLU A 300 -13.46 20.64 -32.04
N SER A 301 -12.88 19.91 -33.00
CA SER A 301 -12.98 18.45 -33.04
C SER A 301 -12.38 17.78 -31.81
N LEU A 302 -11.29 18.33 -31.26
CA LEU A 302 -10.69 17.81 -30.01
C LEU A 302 -11.67 17.95 -28.83
N VAL A 303 -12.24 19.16 -28.66
CA VAL A 303 -13.17 19.46 -27.57
C VAL A 303 -14.46 18.66 -27.73
N GLN A 304 -15.04 18.63 -28.92
CA GLN A 304 -16.26 17.87 -29.22
C GLN A 304 -16.05 16.37 -28.95
N ASN A 305 -14.94 15.80 -29.41
CA ASN A 305 -14.61 14.39 -29.15
C ASN A 305 -14.44 14.10 -27.67
N TYR A 306 -13.78 15.01 -26.92
CA TYR A 306 -13.62 14.87 -25.49
C TYR A 306 -14.98 14.81 -24.76
N PHE A 307 -15.90 15.72 -25.07
CA PHE A 307 -17.20 15.76 -24.44
C PHE A 307 -18.12 14.60 -24.88
N GLU A 308 -18.19 14.31 -26.16
CA GLU A 308 -19.14 13.32 -26.70
C GLU A 308 -18.63 11.88 -26.55
N GLN A 309 -17.36 11.65 -26.78
CA GLN A 309 -16.79 10.30 -26.85
C GLN A 309 -16.12 9.86 -25.56
N TYR A 310 -15.47 10.76 -24.84
CA TYR A 310 -14.78 10.41 -23.59
C TYR A 310 -15.65 10.67 -22.38
N LEU A 311 -16.03 11.92 -22.11
CA LEU A 311 -16.87 12.25 -20.95
C LEU A 311 -18.28 11.60 -21.01
N GLY A 312 -18.82 11.42 -22.20
CA GLY A 312 -20.11 10.74 -22.38
C GLY A 312 -20.16 9.28 -21.88
N GLN A 313 -19.00 8.65 -21.66
CA GLN A 313 -18.91 7.30 -21.07
C GLN A 313 -19.06 7.32 -19.55
N PHE A 314 -18.85 8.45 -18.91
CA PHE A 314 -18.91 8.59 -17.46
C PHE A 314 -20.34 8.84 -16.97
N PRO A 315 -20.70 8.37 -15.77
CA PRO A 315 -21.93 8.76 -15.12
C PRO A 315 -22.02 10.27 -14.94
N ALA A 316 -23.21 10.83 -15.06
CA ALA A 316 -23.43 12.28 -14.98
C ALA A 316 -22.90 12.92 -13.67
N CYS A 317 -22.89 12.17 -12.57
CA CYS A 317 -22.34 12.62 -11.29
C CYS A 317 -20.84 12.93 -11.32
N LEU A 318 -20.07 12.30 -12.22
CA LEU A 318 -18.64 12.59 -12.39
C LEU A 318 -18.36 13.87 -13.17
N LEU A 319 -19.30 14.28 -14.04
CA LEU A 319 -19.15 15.47 -14.86
C LEU A 319 -19.24 16.78 -14.06
N TYR A 320 -19.89 16.72 -12.87
CA TYR A 320 -20.09 17.90 -12.01
C TYR A 320 -19.01 18.08 -10.93
N THR A 321 -18.10 17.14 -10.75
CA THR A 321 -17.04 17.23 -9.73
C THR A 321 -15.73 17.80 -10.23
N SER A 322 -15.58 18.02 -11.54
CA SER A 322 -14.36 18.59 -12.14
C SER A 322 -14.20 20.11 -11.96
N ASP A 323 -15.24 20.80 -11.51
CA ASP A 323 -15.22 22.28 -11.33
C ASP A 323 -14.79 22.72 -9.94
N ALA A 324 -14.35 21.80 -9.08
CA ALA A 324 -13.97 22.07 -7.68
C ALA A 324 -12.51 21.67 -7.34
N ALA A 325 -11.58 21.80 -8.30
CA ALA A 325 -10.15 21.57 -8.04
C ALA A 325 -9.34 22.85 -8.29
#